data_a1c96eda7badc59d93f02542d9bf3caa
#
_entry.id   a1c96eda7badc59d93f02542d9bf3caa
#
_cell.length_a   1.000
_cell.length_b   1.000
_cell.length_c   1.000
_cell.angle_alpha   90.00
_cell.angle_beta   90.00
_cell.angle_gamma   90.00
#
_symmetry.space_group_name_H-M   'P 1'
#
loop_
_entity.id
_entity.type
_entity.pdbx_description
1 polymer ?
#
loop_
_entity_poly.entity_id
_entity_poly.type
_entity_poly.pdbx_seq_one_letter_code
_entity_poly.pdbx_strand_id
1 'polypeptide(L)'
;MRKTYMNIAMILGLFPGFMSMVAVYYILKAIGLSEGAMIRVALILVYTAGAGLQFQIAKGFFDTVPKALDEAAFLDGANKFQVFTKITIPLSKPIIVYTILTSFMAPWIDFIFAKVICRANSKYYTVSIGLWQMLEKEYIHNWYTCFAAGAVVVSIPIAILFICMQNCYVEGMAGAVKG
;
A
#
# COMPACT_ATOMS: atom_id res chain seq x y z
N MET A 1 7.85 -5.29 -26.29
CA MET A 1 8.05 -5.42 -24.83
C MET A 1 6.90 -4.88 -23.98
N ARG A 2 6.46 -3.61 -24.12
CA ARG A 2 5.36 -3.03 -23.28
C ARG A 2 4.03 -3.78 -23.39
N LYS A 3 3.57 -4.13 -24.60
CA LYS A 3 2.32 -4.88 -24.80
C LYS A 3 2.40 -6.30 -24.22
N THR A 4 3.53 -6.98 -24.39
CA THR A 4 3.75 -8.32 -23.84
C THR A 4 3.73 -8.32 -22.32
N TYR A 5 4.39 -7.33 -21.68
CA TYR A 5 4.36 -7.15 -20.24
C TYR A 5 2.92 -6.90 -19.72
N MET A 6 2.15 -6.02 -20.38
CA MET A 6 0.76 -5.76 -20.00
C MET A 6 -0.13 -7.00 -20.13
N ASN A 7 0.03 -7.78 -21.18
CA ASN A 7 -0.72 -9.02 -21.37
C ASN A 7 -0.39 -10.06 -20.29
N ILE A 8 0.90 -10.22 -19.97
CA ILE A 8 1.33 -11.11 -18.87
C ILE A 8 0.77 -10.63 -17.54
N ALA A 9 0.85 -9.34 -17.25
CA ALA A 9 0.30 -8.76 -16.01
C ALA A 9 -1.22 -8.95 -15.89
N MET A 10 -1.97 -8.82 -17.01
CA MET A 10 -3.40 -9.11 -17.02
C MET A 10 -3.71 -10.59 -16.78
N ILE A 11 -2.97 -11.51 -17.42
CA ILE A 11 -3.16 -12.96 -17.22
C ILE A 11 -2.86 -13.32 -15.77
N LEU A 12 -1.77 -12.79 -15.20
CA LEU A 12 -1.43 -13.01 -13.78
C LEU A 12 -2.46 -12.39 -12.82
N GLY A 13 -3.07 -11.25 -13.19
CA GLY A 13 -4.13 -10.62 -12.42
C GLY A 13 -5.46 -11.40 -12.42
N LEU A 14 -5.68 -12.29 -13.39
CA LEU A 14 -6.83 -13.20 -13.42
C LEU A 14 -6.63 -14.44 -12.52
N PHE A 15 -5.42 -14.64 -12.02
CA PHE A 15 -5.15 -15.78 -11.14
C PHE A 15 -5.84 -15.58 -9.79
N PRO A 16 -6.52 -16.58 -9.23
CA PRO A 16 -7.23 -16.44 -7.97
C PRO A 16 -6.30 -15.96 -6.86
N GLY A 17 -6.58 -14.81 -6.25
CA GLY A 17 -5.71 -14.18 -5.26
C GLY A 17 -5.33 -15.10 -4.10
N PHE A 18 -6.24 -15.99 -3.69
CA PHE A 18 -5.95 -16.98 -2.66
C PHE A 18 -4.88 -18.00 -3.08
N MET A 19 -4.90 -18.46 -4.32
CA MET A 19 -3.86 -19.37 -4.84
C MET A 19 -2.50 -18.66 -4.90
N SER A 20 -2.49 -17.40 -5.28
CA SER A 20 -1.26 -16.57 -5.27
C SER A 20 -0.67 -16.46 -3.86
N MET A 21 -1.50 -16.29 -2.84
CA MET A 21 -1.05 -16.25 -1.44
C MET A 21 -0.36 -17.55 -1.00
N VAL A 22 -0.93 -18.69 -1.36
CA VAL A 22 -0.35 -20.00 -1.05
C VAL A 22 0.99 -20.18 -1.78
N ALA A 23 1.05 -19.83 -3.07
CA ALA A 23 2.27 -19.90 -3.85
C ALA A 23 3.38 -19.02 -3.26
N VAL A 24 3.07 -17.77 -2.91
CA VAL A 24 4.02 -16.84 -2.28
C VAL A 24 4.52 -17.40 -0.95
N TYR A 25 3.64 -17.98 -0.12
CA TYR A 25 4.05 -18.62 1.13
C TYR A 25 5.09 -19.73 0.89
N TYR A 26 4.86 -20.63 -0.08
CA TYR A 26 5.81 -21.70 -0.37
C TYR A 26 7.13 -21.18 -0.96
N ILE A 27 7.11 -20.11 -1.76
CA ILE A 27 8.32 -19.43 -2.23
C ILE A 27 9.10 -18.88 -1.04
N LEU A 28 8.46 -18.15 -0.13
CA LEU A 28 9.09 -17.59 1.07
C LEU A 28 9.67 -18.71 1.95
N LYS A 29 8.98 -19.84 2.05
CA LYS A 29 9.46 -21.02 2.78
C LYS A 29 10.70 -21.61 2.12
N ALA A 30 10.72 -21.74 0.80
CA ALA A 30 11.86 -22.30 0.05
C ALA A 30 13.13 -21.45 0.20
N ILE A 31 12.99 -20.12 0.36
CA ILE A 31 14.12 -19.21 0.57
C ILE A 31 14.42 -18.94 2.06
N GLY A 32 13.77 -19.69 2.98
CA GLY A 32 14.05 -19.60 4.43
C GLY A 32 13.44 -18.40 5.16
N LEU A 33 12.47 -17.70 4.55
CA LEU A 33 11.84 -16.51 5.14
C LEU A 33 10.53 -16.80 5.91
N SER A 34 10.19 -18.06 6.13
CA SER A 34 8.92 -18.47 6.76
C SER A 34 9.01 -18.68 8.28
N GLU A 35 10.17 -18.51 8.90
CA GLU A 35 10.39 -18.85 10.31
C GLU A 35 11.10 -17.74 11.08
N GLY A 36 10.79 -17.68 12.37
CA GLY A 36 11.45 -16.75 13.31
C GLY A 36 11.35 -15.30 12.87
N ALA A 37 12.43 -14.52 13.09
CA ALA A 37 12.48 -13.09 12.76
C ALA A 37 12.36 -12.80 11.26
N MET A 38 12.64 -13.81 10.40
CA MET A 38 12.55 -13.67 8.94
C MET A 38 11.11 -13.48 8.46
N ILE A 39 10.09 -13.84 9.26
CA ILE A 39 8.68 -13.55 8.96
C ILE A 39 8.44 -12.04 8.75
N ARG A 40 9.13 -11.17 9.51
CA ARG A 40 9.02 -9.71 9.31
C ARG A 40 9.57 -9.29 7.95
N VAL A 41 10.70 -9.88 7.57
CA VAL A 41 11.30 -9.62 6.25
C VAL A 41 10.38 -10.10 5.15
N ALA A 42 9.77 -11.29 5.30
CA ALA A 42 8.79 -11.82 4.37
C ALA A 42 7.60 -10.87 4.19
N LEU A 43 7.02 -10.36 5.27
CA LEU A 43 5.90 -9.41 5.22
C LEU A 43 6.30 -8.11 4.49
N ILE A 44 7.47 -7.54 4.81
CA ILE A 44 7.98 -6.33 4.14
C ILE A 44 8.16 -6.57 2.64
N LEU A 45 8.78 -7.68 2.25
CA LEU A 45 8.99 -8.01 0.84
C LEU A 45 7.68 -8.16 0.08
N VAL A 46 6.71 -8.83 0.67
CA VAL A 46 5.41 -9.05 0.05
C VAL A 46 4.65 -7.75 -0.15
N TYR A 47 4.55 -6.92 0.89
CA TYR A 47 3.85 -5.64 0.77
C TYR A 47 4.58 -4.69 -0.19
N THR A 48 5.90 -4.72 -0.24
CA THR A 48 6.69 -3.94 -1.20
C THR A 48 6.49 -4.45 -2.64
N ALA A 49 6.46 -5.77 -2.84
CA ALA A 49 6.22 -6.36 -4.16
C ALA A 49 4.80 -6.04 -4.67
N GLY A 50 3.81 -5.96 -3.79
CA GLY A 50 2.45 -5.56 -4.12
C GLY A 50 2.30 -4.11 -4.61
N ALA A 51 3.31 -3.26 -4.44
CA ALA A 51 3.29 -1.86 -4.89
C ALA A 51 3.33 -1.66 -6.42
N GLY A 52 3.48 -2.73 -7.20
CA GLY A 52 3.52 -2.63 -8.68
C GLY A 52 2.27 -1.97 -9.28
N LEU A 53 1.08 -2.24 -8.74
CA LEU A 53 -0.16 -1.60 -9.17
C LEU A 53 -0.17 -0.10 -8.83
N GLN A 54 0.32 0.27 -7.64
CA GLN A 54 0.43 1.67 -7.22
C GLN A 54 1.39 2.45 -8.11
N PHE A 55 2.49 1.83 -8.55
CA PHE A 55 3.39 2.44 -9.52
C PHE A 55 2.69 2.72 -10.85
N GLN A 56 1.82 1.82 -11.33
CA GLN A 56 1.06 2.05 -12.55
C GLN A 56 0.06 3.20 -12.41
N ILE A 57 -0.63 3.28 -11.26
CA ILE A 57 -1.55 4.38 -10.96
C ILE A 57 -0.79 5.71 -10.91
N ALA A 58 0.34 5.76 -10.20
CA ALA A 58 1.18 6.94 -10.14
C ALA A 58 1.69 7.36 -11.52
N LYS A 59 2.14 6.39 -12.33
CA LYS A 59 2.57 6.65 -13.71
C LYS A 59 1.43 7.21 -14.56
N GLY A 60 0.22 6.66 -14.44
CA GLY A 60 -0.97 7.18 -15.14
C GLY A 60 -1.23 8.64 -14.80
N PHE A 61 -1.09 9.03 -13.54
CA PHE A 61 -1.20 10.42 -13.11
C PHE A 61 -0.13 11.29 -13.76
N PHE A 62 1.14 10.89 -13.72
CA PHE A 62 2.22 11.65 -14.34
C PHE A 62 2.06 11.80 -15.87
N ASP A 63 1.46 10.80 -16.52
CA ASP A 63 1.17 10.88 -17.97
C ASP A 63 0.10 11.97 -18.28
N THR A 64 -0.67 12.47 -17.30
CA THR A 64 -1.63 13.56 -17.46
C THR A 64 -1.03 14.95 -17.28
N VAL A 65 0.16 15.05 -16.69
CA VAL A 65 0.83 16.35 -16.49
C VAL A 65 1.29 16.90 -17.84
N PRO A 66 0.90 18.13 -18.20
CA PRO A 66 1.29 18.72 -19.49
C PRO A 66 2.81 18.94 -19.59
N LYS A 67 3.41 18.39 -20.63
CA LYS A 67 4.86 18.56 -20.90
C LYS A 67 5.26 20.02 -21.13
N ALA A 68 4.32 20.84 -21.58
CA ALA A 68 4.54 22.27 -21.77
C ALA A 68 5.04 22.99 -20.51
N LEU A 69 4.69 22.50 -19.31
CA LEU A 69 5.20 23.06 -18.05
C LEU A 69 6.70 22.80 -17.87
N ASP A 70 7.16 21.61 -18.22
CA ASP A 70 8.57 21.26 -18.17
C ASP A 70 9.36 22.06 -19.22
N GLU A 71 8.81 22.16 -20.44
CA GLU A 71 9.42 22.88 -21.55
C GLU A 71 9.54 24.37 -21.22
N ALA A 72 8.51 25.01 -20.69
CA ALA A 72 8.55 26.42 -20.25
C ALA A 72 9.63 26.63 -19.17
N ALA A 73 9.69 25.75 -18.19
CA ALA A 73 10.70 25.87 -17.14
C ALA A 73 12.13 25.68 -17.65
N PHE A 74 12.36 24.83 -18.65
CA PHE A 74 13.66 24.70 -19.29
C PHE A 74 14.03 25.95 -20.10
N LEU A 75 13.06 26.61 -20.76
CA LEU A 75 13.28 27.88 -21.43
C LEU A 75 13.65 29.01 -20.45
N ASP A 76 13.08 28.95 -19.22
CA ASP A 76 13.43 29.86 -18.12
C ASP A 76 14.78 29.53 -17.45
N GLY A 77 15.51 28.54 -17.98
CA GLY A 77 16.84 28.18 -17.49
C GLY A 77 16.84 27.22 -16.27
N ALA A 78 15.70 26.61 -15.93
CA ALA A 78 15.64 25.64 -14.86
C ALA A 78 16.36 24.33 -15.25
N ASN A 79 17.10 23.74 -14.31
CA ASN A 79 17.67 22.42 -14.50
C ASN A 79 16.65 21.32 -14.15
N LYS A 80 16.92 20.06 -14.53
CA LYS A 80 16.02 18.92 -14.29
C LYS A 80 15.64 18.73 -12.82
N PHE A 81 16.54 19.00 -11.90
CA PHE A 81 16.27 18.89 -10.47
C PHE A 81 15.33 19.99 -9.98
N GLN A 82 15.48 21.20 -10.50
CA GLN A 82 14.57 22.32 -10.21
C GLN A 82 13.17 22.06 -10.76
N VAL A 83 13.06 21.57 -11.99
CA VAL A 83 11.77 21.16 -12.57
C VAL A 83 11.11 20.10 -11.69
N PHE A 84 11.84 19.06 -11.32
CA PHE A 84 11.33 17.99 -10.48
C PHE A 84 10.83 18.50 -9.11
N THR A 85 11.64 19.28 -8.41
CA THR A 85 11.32 19.74 -7.04
C THR A 85 10.31 20.87 -6.96
N LYS A 86 10.35 21.81 -7.93
CA LYS A 86 9.52 23.01 -7.90
C LYS A 86 8.23 22.90 -8.72
N ILE A 87 8.16 21.98 -9.67
CA ILE A 87 7.00 21.82 -10.57
C ILE A 87 6.40 20.43 -10.37
N THR A 88 7.16 19.36 -10.65
CA THR A 88 6.62 18.00 -10.67
C THR A 88 6.11 17.55 -9.31
N ILE A 89 6.90 17.70 -8.24
CA ILE A 89 6.48 17.29 -6.87
C ILE A 89 5.25 18.08 -6.39
N PRO A 90 5.19 19.42 -6.47
CA PRO A 90 4.01 20.16 -6.06
C PRO A 90 2.73 19.81 -6.83
N LEU A 91 2.84 19.61 -8.14
CA LEU A 91 1.70 19.17 -8.96
C LEU A 91 1.26 17.75 -8.64
N SER A 92 2.20 16.91 -8.18
CA SER A 92 1.97 15.49 -7.87
C SER A 92 1.49 15.25 -6.43
N LYS A 93 1.23 16.29 -5.64
CA LYS A 93 0.73 16.15 -4.28
C LYS A 93 -0.43 15.15 -4.15
N PRO A 94 -1.47 15.15 -5.00
CA PRO A 94 -2.59 14.24 -4.85
C PRO A 94 -2.19 12.77 -4.97
N ILE A 95 -1.36 12.42 -5.94
CA ILE A 95 -0.91 11.03 -6.13
C ILE A 95 0.09 10.60 -5.06
N ILE A 96 0.92 11.50 -4.56
CA ILE A 96 1.83 11.23 -3.44
C ILE A 96 1.02 10.90 -2.18
N VAL A 97 0.00 11.73 -1.87
CA VAL A 97 -0.92 11.53 -0.75
C VAL A 97 -1.64 10.20 -0.88
N TYR A 98 -2.20 9.90 -2.04
CA TYR A 98 -2.85 8.62 -2.32
C TYR A 98 -1.90 7.43 -2.07
N THR A 99 -0.68 7.52 -2.59
CA THR A 99 0.32 6.45 -2.44
C THR A 99 0.71 6.23 -0.97
N ILE A 100 0.93 7.31 -0.21
CA ILE A 100 1.24 7.22 1.22
C ILE A 100 0.09 6.55 1.98
N LEU A 101 -1.15 7.01 1.76
CA LEU A 101 -2.34 6.45 2.41
C LEU A 101 -2.49 4.96 2.13
N THR A 102 -2.47 4.57 0.86
CA THR A 102 -2.68 3.18 0.46
C THR A 102 -1.55 2.27 0.90
N SER A 103 -0.30 2.74 0.85
CA SER A 103 0.87 1.97 1.30
C SER A 103 0.87 1.75 2.81
N PHE A 104 0.36 2.69 3.59
CA PHE A 104 0.21 2.54 5.04
C PHE A 104 -0.98 1.64 5.39
N MET A 105 -2.14 1.89 4.76
CA MET A 105 -3.38 1.19 5.10
C MET A 105 -3.34 -0.29 4.71
N ALA A 106 -2.75 -0.64 3.56
CA ALA A 106 -2.77 -2.00 3.06
C ALA A 106 -2.19 -3.02 4.07
N PRO A 107 -0.95 -2.88 4.59
CA PRO A 107 -0.42 -3.79 5.60
C PRO A 107 -1.09 -3.65 6.98
N TRP A 108 -1.66 -2.46 7.28
CA TRP A 108 -2.29 -2.20 8.57
C TRP A 108 -3.61 -2.95 8.75
N ILE A 109 -4.43 -3.01 7.68
CA ILE A 109 -5.75 -3.67 7.70
C ILE A 109 -5.72 -5.11 7.20
N ASP A 110 -4.61 -5.56 6.58
CA ASP A 110 -4.51 -6.91 6.05
C ASP A 110 -4.50 -7.95 7.16
N PHE A 111 -5.45 -8.86 7.06
CA PHE A 111 -5.59 -10.00 7.93
C PHE A 111 -5.21 -11.30 7.21
N ILE A 112 -5.75 -11.51 6.01
CA ILE A 112 -5.74 -12.82 5.36
C ILE A 112 -4.32 -13.19 4.95
N PHE A 113 -3.64 -12.30 4.24
CA PHE A 113 -2.30 -12.56 3.73
C PHE A 113 -1.27 -12.64 4.87
N ALA A 114 -1.37 -11.72 5.84
CA ALA A 114 -0.54 -11.73 7.03
C ALA A 114 -0.73 -13.03 7.84
N LYS A 115 -1.97 -13.54 7.98
CA LYS A 115 -2.24 -14.79 8.69
C LYS A 115 -1.63 -16.01 7.97
N VAL A 116 -1.64 -16.03 6.64
CA VAL A 116 -1.01 -17.08 5.84
C VAL A 116 0.51 -17.12 6.06
N ILE A 117 1.15 -15.95 6.15
CA ILE A 117 2.60 -15.87 6.36
C ILE A 117 2.99 -16.14 7.82
N CYS A 118 2.29 -15.54 8.78
CA CYS A 118 2.60 -15.68 10.20
C CYS A 118 2.24 -17.07 10.75
N ARG A 119 1.20 -17.72 10.21
CA ARG A 119 0.65 -19.00 10.68
C ARG A 119 0.41 -19.02 12.20
N ALA A 120 1.07 -19.93 12.93
CA ALA A 120 0.97 -20.09 14.39
C ALA A 120 1.97 -19.21 15.19
N ASN A 121 2.81 -18.44 14.51
CA ASN A 121 3.84 -17.63 15.18
C ASN A 121 3.25 -16.33 15.75
N SER A 122 2.57 -16.38 16.87
CA SER A 122 1.89 -15.25 17.51
C SER A 122 2.80 -14.04 17.78
N LYS A 123 4.09 -14.27 17.98
CA LYS A 123 5.09 -13.20 18.20
C LYS A 123 5.22 -12.22 17.01
N TYR A 124 4.81 -12.63 15.82
CA TYR A 124 4.92 -11.85 14.59
C TYR A 124 3.58 -11.42 14.01
N TYR A 125 2.50 -11.58 14.76
CA TYR A 125 1.17 -11.17 14.33
C TYR A 125 1.10 -9.68 14.04
N THR A 126 0.43 -9.33 12.96
CA THR A 126 0.05 -7.96 12.67
C THR A 126 -1.06 -7.51 13.61
N VAL A 127 -1.33 -6.20 13.64
CA VAL A 127 -2.39 -5.63 14.47
C VAL A 127 -3.74 -6.26 14.17
N SER A 128 -4.07 -6.47 12.89
CA SER A 128 -5.32 -7.10 12.45
C SER A 128 -5.47 -8.53 12.97
N ILE A 129 -4.39 -9.33 12.90
CA ILE A 129 -4.40 -10.70 13.41
C ILE A 129 -4.55 -10.70 14.94
N GLY A 130 -3.86 -9.79 15.64
CA GLY A 130 -3.96 -9.68 17.08
C GLY A 130 -5.37 -9.33 17.55
N LEU A 131 -6.04 -8.39 16.89
CA LEU A 131 -7.44 -8.07 17.16
C LEU A 131 -8.37 -9.25 16.89
N TRP A 132 -8.19 -9.94 15.77
CA TRP A 132 -8.99 -11.11 15.43
C TRP A 132 -8.85 -12.23 16.48
N GLN A 133 -7.63 -12.46 17.00
CA GLN A 133 -7.39 -13.49 18.00
C GLN A 133 -8.19 -13.24 19.29
N MET A 134 -8.45 -11.98 19.64
CA MET A 134 -9.28 -11.65 20.81
C MET A 134 -10.76 -12.08 20.64
N LEU A 135 -11.20 -12.31 19.39
CA LEU A 135 -12.55 -12.75 19.05
C LEU A 135 -12.65 -14.28 18.86
N GLU A 136 -11.55 -15.01 18.89
CA GLU A 136 -11.61 -16.47 18.81
C GLU A 136 -12.37 -17.06 20.01
N LYS A 137 -13.12 -18.16 19.77
CA LYS A 137 -14.05 -18.75 20.75
C LYS A 137 -13.44 -18.97 22.14
N GLU A 138 -12.16 -19.28 22.19
CA GLU A 138 -11.42 -19.52 23.42
C GLU A 138 -11.21 -18.24 24.26
N TYR A 139 -11.11 -17.10 23.58
CA TYR A 139 -10.74 -15.82 24.20
C TYR A 139 -11.90 -14.84 24.30
N ILE A 140 -12.98 -15.02 23.56
CA ILE A 140 -14.04 -14.01 23.38
C ILE A 140 -14.66 -13.53 24.71
N HIS A 141 -14.85 -14.43 25.68
CA HIS A 141 -15.47 -14.04 26.94
C HIS A 141 -14.58 -13.13 27.80
N ASN A 142 -13.27 -13.30 27.70
CA ASN A 142 -12.31 -12.54 28.52
C ASN A 142 -11.79 -11.28 27.81
N TRP A 143 -11.77 -11.31 26.47
CA TRP A 143 -11.06 -10.29 25.67
C TRP A 143 -11.98 -9.44 24.81
N TYR A 144 -13.30 -9.63 24.84
CA TYR A 144 -14.22 -8.85 24.00
C TYR A 144 -14.15 -7.35 24.29
N THR A 145 -14.09 -6.95 25.57
CA THR A 145 -13.94 -5.53 25.94
C THR A 145 -12.57 -4.98 25.50
N CYS A 146 -11.52 -5.79 25.64
CA CYS A 146 -10.18 -5.41 25.16
C CYS A 146 -10.14 -5.30 23.64
N PHE A 147 -10.84 -6.18 22.92
CA PHE A 147 -11.00 -6.07 21.46
C PHE A 147 -11.66 -4.74 21.08
N ALA A 148 -12.76 -4.39 21.72
CA ALA A 148 -13.46 -3.12 21.44
C ALA A 148 -12.56 -1.91 21.69
N ALA A 149 -11.86 -1.87 22.82
CA ALA A 149 -10.90 -0.82 23.13
C ALA A 149 -9.71 -0.81 22.13
N GLY A 150 -9.18 -1.99 21.81
CA GLY A 150 -8.11 -2.16 20.83
C GLY A 150 -8.51 -1.68 19.43
N ALA A 151 -9.72 -1.99 18.98
CA ALA A 151 -10.24 -1.56 17.69
C ALA A 151 -10.30 -0.02 17.59
N VAL A 152 -10.71 0.66 18.66
CA VAL A 152 -10.69 2.14 18.74
C VAL A 152 -9.26 2.65 18.64
N VAL A 153 -8.33 2.12 19.44
CA VAL A 153 -6.92 2.56 19.43
C VAL A 153 -6.29 2.36 18.07
N VAL A 154 -6.55 1.22 17.43
CA VAL A 154 -5.99 0.87 16.10
C VAL A 154 -6.57 1.74 14.98
N SER A 155 -7.78 2.25 15.12
CA SER A 155 -8.37 3.16 14.14
C SER A 155 -7.82 4.60 14.22
N ILE A 156 -7.27 5.02 15.37
CA ILE A 156 -6.75 6.39 15.57
C ILE A 156 -5.64 6.76 14.54
N PRO A 157 -4.59 5.97 14.32
CA PRO A 157 -3.56 6.32 13.34
C PRO A 157 -4.11 6.50 11.92
N ILE A 158 -5.06 5.66 11.52
CA ILE A 158 -5.71 5.76 10.20
C ILE A 158 -6.53 7.04 10.12
N ALA A 159 -7.33 7.33 11.16
CA ALA A 159 -8.16 8.54 11.22
C ALA A 159 -7.31 9.81 11.16
N ILE A 160 -6.23 9.88 11.94
CA ILE A 160 -5.30 11.02 11.93
C ILE A 160 -4.69 11.20 10.54
N LEU A 161 -4.19 10.11 9.95
CA LEU A 161 -3.55 10.14 8.64
C LEU A 161 -4.55 10.59 7.56
N PHE A 162 -5.78 10.09 7.60
CA PHE A 162 -6.85 10.50 6.69
C PHE A 162 -7.21 11.98 6.85
N ILE A 163 -7.43 12.45 8.08
CA ILE A 163 -7.76 13.87 8.36
C ILE A 163 -6.64 14.79 7.88
N CYS A 164 -5.38 14.45 8.14
CA CYS A 164 -4.25 15.26 7.70
C CYS A 164 -4.14 15.37 6.17
N MET A 165 -4.58 14.33 5.45
CA MET A 165 -4.35 14.21 4.00
C MET A 165 -5.60 14.48 3.15
N GLN A 166 -6.81 14.56 3.76
CA GLN A 166 -8.07 14.73 3.03
C GLN A 166 -8.11 15.98 2.14
N ASN A 167 -7.56 17.11 2.61
CA ASN A 167 -7.56 18.36 1.85
C ASN A 167 -6.76 18.22 0.55
N CYS A 168 -5.58 17.59 0.61
CA CYS A 168 -4.77 17.34 -0.57
C CYS A 168 -5.45 16.38 -1.57
N TYR A 169 -6.25 15.43 -1.06
CA TYR A 169 -7.01 14.50 -1.89
C TYR A 169 -8.17 15.21 -2.62
N VAL A 170 -8.91 16.05 -1.91
CA VAL A 170 -10.04 16.82 -2.46
C VAL A 170 -9.55 17.83 -3.51
N GLU A 171 -8.48 18.57 -3.23
CA GLU A 171 -7.89 19.52 -4.18
C GLU A 171 -7.42 18.85 -5.47
N GLY A 172 -6.84 17.64 -5.37
CA GLY A 172 -6.41 16.85 -6.52
C GLY A 172 -7.56 16.39 -7.40
N MET A 173 -8.67 15.97 -6.79
CA MET A 173 -9.87 15.58 -7.52
C MET A 173 -10.59 16.77 -8.17
N ALA A 174 -10.66 17.91 -7.49
CA ALA A 174 -11.29 19.11 -8.02
C ALA A 174 -10.55 19.69 -9.24
N GLY A 175 -9.21 19.53 -9.28
CA GLY A 175 -8.38 19.90 -10.44
C GLY A 175 -8.63 19.02 -11.66
N ALA A 176 -8.91 17.73 -11.46
CA ALA A 176 -9.16 16.78 -12.55
C ALA A 176 -10.56 16.93 -13.21
N VAL A 177 -11.52 17.58 -12.52
CA VAL A 177 -12.90 17.77 -13.02
C VAL A 177 -13.06 19.07 -13.80
N LYS A 178 -12.09 19.99 -13.73
CA LYS A 178 -12.13 21.30 -14.42
C LYS A 178 -11.40 21.34 -15.77
N GLY A 179 -10.90 20.18 -16.23
CA GLY A 179 -10.24 20.04 -17.53
C GLY A 179 -11.19 19.54 -18.64
#